data_622435baba64322cec462ad76d5b7674
#
_entry.id   622435baba64322cec462ad76d5b7674
#
_cell.length_a   1.000
_cell.length_b   1.000
_cell.length_c   1.000
_cell.angle_alpha   90.00
_cell.angle_beta   90.00
_cell.angle_gamma   90.00
#
_symmetry.space_group_name_H-M   'P 1'
#
loop_
_entity.id
_entity.type
_entity.pdbx_description
1 polymer ?
#
loop_
_entity_poly.entity_id
_entity_poly.type
_entity_poly.pdbx_seq_one_letter_code
_entity_poly.pdbx_strand_id
1 'polypeptide(L)'
;MRWITRPGLPGHLLALAAGALTPLTLAPFGYWPLAVLSLALFYLGLRGTTPGSSLWRGWWYGFGAFIAGTSWIYFSIHNFGGASGPLAGFLVGGFSAGVAFFFALPAWVWAKFFRRNNAPVSDALAFAALWVVLELFRSWFLTGFPWLYAGYSQLEGPLAGLAPLGGVWLVSFGIALTGALIINLPALARRPARLVIGLILLIAPWAVGLGYKGHAWTTPAGAPLKVAALQGNIAQEMKWDPKAITHQLELYRDLTAEQKDIDLIVWPETAVPVLKDQATGYLEMINGVATAKKAALITGVPVREKTAEGIRYYNGITVVGEGSGNYLKQKLVPFGEYVPLQDLLRGLIAFFDLPMSDFARGPADQPLLKAKGYSVAPYICYEVVYPEFAAELAAQSQLLLTISNDAWFGTSIGPLQHLQMAQMRALEAGRWMVRGTNNGVTALIDPFGRLAVQIPQFQQGVLHGEVVPMQGLTPYLKWRVWPLAILSAVLLVWALVRRRTHPEERRLFG
;
A
#
# COMPACT_ATOMS: atom_id res chain seq x y z
N MET A 1 15.03 19.90 -27.00
CA MET A 1 14.29 19.92 -25.70
C MET A 1 13.16 20.96 -25.61
N ARG A 2 13.16 22.03 -26.43
CA ARG A 2 12.10 23.07 -26.37
C ARG A 2 10.67 22.56 -26.64
N TRP A 3 10.50 21.49 -27.40
CA TRP A 3 9.20 20.88 -27.73
C TRP A 3 8.56 20.15 -26.52
N ILE A 4 9.36 19.66 -25.58
CA ILE A 4 8.88 18.97 -24.37
C ILE A 4 8.30 19.99 -23.36
N THR A 5 8.94 21.16 -23.24
CA THR A 5 8.56 22.19 -22.27
C THR A 5 7.50 23.18 -22.80
N ARG A 6 7.11 23.10 -24.09
CA ARG A 6 6.03 23.91 -24.64
C ARG A 6 4.68 23.23 -24.47
N PRO A 7 3.57 23.98 -24.38
CA PRO A 7 2.23 23.41 -24.47
C PRO A 7 2.05 22.59 -25.74
N GLY A 8 1.35 21.45 -25.63
CA GLY A 8 0.99 20.64 -26.81
C GLY A 8 1.16 19.12 -26.58
N LEU A 9 0.72 18.37 -27.58
CA LEU A 9 0.64 16.91 -27.57
C LEU A 9 1.95 16.19 -27.22
N PRO A 10 3.13 16.57 -27.73
CA PRO A 10 4.37 15.87 -27.39
C PRO A 10 4.68 15.87 -25.89
N GLY A 11 4.39 16.98 -25.19
CA GLY A 11 4.59 17.07 -23.75
C GLY A 11 3.57 16.25 -22.95
N HIS A 12 2.35 16.09 -23.45
CA HIS A 12 1.33 15.21 -22.86
C HIS A 12 1.70 13.73 -23.05
N LEU A 13 2.18 13.35 -24.23
CA LEU A 13 2.65 11.98 -24.50
C LEU A 13 3.88 11.62 -23.66
N LEU A 14 4.81 12.56 -23.46
CA LEU A 14 5.92 12.34 -22.54
C LEU A 14 5.45 12.12 -21.11
N ALA A 15 4.48 12.92 -20.64
CA ALA A 15 3.91 12.75 -19.30
C ALA A 15 3.21 11.40 -19.15
N LEU A 16 2.43 10.98 -20.13
CA LEU A 16 1.81 9.66 -20.19
C LEU A 16 2.86 8.54 -20.09
N ALA A 17 3.90 8.61 -20.94
CA ALA A 17 4.97 7.62 -20.93
C ALA A 17 5.75 7.61 -19.61
N ALA A 18 6.04 8.78 -19.04
CA ALA A 18 6.70 8.89 -17.73
C ALA A 18 5.85 8.26 -16.62
N GLY A 19 4.54 8.49 -16.61
CA GLY A 19 3.61 7.85 -15.68
C GLY A 19 3.57 6.33 -15.87
N ALA A 20 3.50 5.86 -17.12
CA ALA A 20 3.48 4.44 -17.45
C ALA A 20 4.77 3.67 -17.04
N LEU A 21 5.87 4.35 -16.71
CA LEU A 21 7.06 3.75 -16.13
C LEU A 21 6.82 3.30 -14.67
N THR A 22 5.85 3.87 -13.96
CA THR A 22 5.63 3.61 -12.52
C THR A 22 5.52 2.13 -12.19
N PRO A 23 4.69 1.30 -12.83
CA PRO A 23 4.59 -0.12 -12.49
C PRO A 23 5.89 -0.89 -12.72
N LEU A 24 6.75 -0.46 -13.64
CA LEU A 24 8.06 -1.09 -13.85
C LEU A 24 9.03 -0.86 -12.67
N THR A 25 8.75 0.14 -11.84
CA THR A 25 9.54 0.43 -10.63
C THR A 25 9.15 -0.44 -9.44
N LEU A 26 8.01 -1.10 -9.52
CA LEU A 26 7.38 -1.89 -8.47
C LEU A 26 7.46 -3.38 -8.79
N ALA A 27 7.05 -4.22 -7.83
CA ALA A 27 6.93 -5.65 -8.07
C ALA A 27 5.98 -5.96 -9.24
N PRO A 28 6.29 -6.97 -10.07
CA PRO A 28 7.44 -7.89 -9.96
C PRO A 28 8.74 -7.38 -10.59
N PHE A 29 8.73 -6.24 -11.25
CA PHE A 29 9.85 -5.77 -12.10
C PHE A 29 11.01 -5.20 -11.27
N GLY A 30 10.73 -4.33 -10.28
CA GLY A 30 11.72 -3.83 -9.32
C GLY A 30 12.78 -2.87 -9.88
N TYR A 31 12.57 -2.28 -11.08
CA TYR A 31 13.52 -1.34 -11.69
C TYR A 31 13.49 0.03 -10.99
N TRP A 32 13.91 0.07 -9.72
CA TRP A 32 13.82 1.26 -8.88
C TRP A 32 14.41 2.57 -9.48
N PRO A 33 15.49 2.57 -10.32
CA PRO A 33 15.99 3.80 -10.90
C PRO A 33 14.98 4.50 -11.82
N LEU A 34 14.05 3.73 -12.40
CA LEU A 34 12.98 4.28 -13.24
C LEU A 34 12.02 5.17 -12.44
N ALA A 35 11.94 5.03 -11.11
CA ALA A 35 11.14 5.94 -10.29
C ALA A 35 11.71 7.36 -10.31
N VAL A 36 13.03 7.49 -10.19
CA VAL A 36 13.73 8.77 -10.33
C VAL A 36 13.56 9.33 -11.74
N LEU A 37 13.73 8.49 -12.76
CA LEU A 37 13.56 8.89 -14.16
C LEU A 37 12.12 9.36 -14.45
N SER A 38 11.11 8.62 -14.00
CA SER A 38 9.69 8.97 -14.15
C SER A 38 9.40 10.37 -13.59
N LEU A 39 9.82 10.61 -12.33
CA LEU A 39 9.60 11.90 -11.68
C LEU A 39 10.45 13.03 -12.27
N ALA A 40 11.67 12.74 -12.73
CA ALA A 40 12.52 13.70 -13.43
C ALA A 40 11.87 14.14 -14.76
N LEU A 41 11.36 13.19 -15.55
CA LEU A 41 10.67 13.48 -16.81
C LEU A 41 9.36 14.25 -16.57
N PHE A 42 8.61 13.88 -15.55
CA PHE A 42 7.41 14.61 -15.16
C PHE A 42 7.73 16.05 -14.75
N TYR A 43 8.69 16.25 -13.84
CA TYR A 43 9.15 17.58 -13.45
C TYR A 43 9.65 18.40 -14.64
N LEU A 44 10.47 17.80 -15.52
CA LEU A 44 10.94 18.45 -16.75
C LEU A 44 9.76 18.90 -17.63
N GLY A 45 8.74 18.06 -17.77
CA GLY A 45 7.52 18.35 -18.53
C GLY A 45 6.73 19.52 -17.96
N LEU A 46 6.77 19.79 -16.66
CA LEU A 46 6.06 20.90 -16.02
C LEU A 46 6.79 22.25 -16.17
N ARG A 47 8.08 22.25 -16.52
CA ARG A 47 8.86 23.48 -16.70
C ARG A 47 8.44 24.22 -17.96
N GLY A 48 8.31 25.55 -17.87
CA GLY A 48 8.01 26.39 -19.03
C GLY A 48 6.58 26.31 -19.58
N THR A 49 5.67 25.58 -18.92
CA THR A 49 4.27 25.45 -19.33
C THR A 49 3.38 26.44 -18.59
N THR A 50 2.20 26.73 -19.12
CA THR A 50 1.15 27.46 -18.37
C THR A 50 0.58 26.58 -17.26
N PRO A 51 -0.01 27.15 -16.19
CA PRO A 51 -0.67 26.33 -15.16
C PRO A 51 -1.75 25.38 -15.72
N GLY A 52 -2.55 25.83 -16.69
CA GLY A 52 -3.54 24.98 -17.36
C GLY A 52 -2.92 23.82 -18.13
N SER A 53 -1.81 24.05 -18.85
CA SER A 53 -1.07 22.96 -19.51
C SER A 53 -0.42 22.01 -18.50
N SER A 54 0.05 22.52 -17.34
CA SER A 54 0.60 21.70 -16.28
C SER A 54 -0.46 20.79 -15.64
N LEU A 55 -1.70 21.28 -15.48
CA LEU A 55 -2.84 20.47 -15.02
C LEU A 55 -3.03 19.25 -15.93
N TRP A 56 -3.13 19.47 -17.24
CA TRP A 56 -3.32 18.39 -18.20
C TRP A 56 -2.10 17.45 -18.27
N ARG A 57 -0.87 17.93 -18.10
CA ARG A 57 0.31 17.06 -18.00
C ARG A 57 0.28 16.21 -16.75
N GLY A 58 -0.14 16.78 -15.62
CA GLY A 58 -0.37 16.00 -14.41
C GLY A 58 -1.43 14.91 -14.60
N TRP A 59 -2.52 15.25 -15.28
CA TRP A 59 -3.56 14.29 -15.62
C TRP A 59 -3.04 13.15 -16.52
N TRP A 60 -2.32 13.47 -17.60
CA TRP A 60 -1.73 12.46 -18.48
C TRP A 60 -0.69 11.59 -17.77
N TYR A 61 0.12 12.17 -16.88
CA TYR A 61 1.04 11.42 -16.05
C TYR A 61 0.29 10.43 -15.14
N GLY A 62 -0.71 10.91 -14.41
CA GLY A 62 -1.53 10.09 -13.52
C GLY A 62 -2.28 9.00 -14.28
N PHE A 63 -2.86 9.32 -15.45
CA PHE A 63 -3.53 8.35 -16.29
C PHE A 63 -2.58 7.24 -16.75
N GLY A 64 -1.37 7.61 -17.21
CA GLY A 64 -0.34 6.63 -17.58
C GLY A 64 0.07 5.73 -16.41
N ALA A 65 0.26 6.29 -15.22
CA ALA A 65 0.63 5.54 -14.02
C ALA A 65 -0.47 4.54 -13.64
N PHE A 66 -1.74 4.97 -13.61
CA PHE A 66 -2.83 4.12 -13.14
C PHE A 66 -3.30 3.12 -14.20
N ILE A 67 -3.43 3.51 -15.48
CA ILE A 67 -3.86 2.55 -16.50
C ILE A 67 -2.87 1.38 -16.65
N ALA A 68 -1.58 1.66 -16.50
CA ALA A 68 -0.55 0.62 -16.52
C ALA A 68 -0.42 -0.11 -15.17
N GLY A 69 -0.44 0.62 -14.04
CA GLY A 69 -0.12 0.09 -12.72
C GLY A 69 -1.29 -0.56 -11.99
N THR A 70 -2.53 -0.28 -12.39
CA THR A 70 -3.74 -0.86 -11.79
C THR A 70 -4.59 -1.64 -12.79
N SER A 71 -4.00 -2.04 -13.93
CA SER A 71 -4.67 -2.88 -14.94
C SER A 71 -5.20 -4.21 -14.38
N TRP A 72 -4.67 -4.67 -13.25
CA TRP A 72 -5.15 -5.84 -12.54
C TRP A 72 -6.63 -5.74 -12.08
N ILE A 73 -7.17 -4.52 -11.94
CA ILE A 73 -8.60 -4.29 -11.64
C ILE A 73 -9.48 -4.87 -12.77
N TYR A 74 -8.98 -4.84 -14.02
CA TYR A 74 -9.69 -5.45 -15.16
C TYR A 74 -10.01 -6.93 -14.88
N PHE A 75 -9.03 -7.67 -14.35
CA PHE A 75 -9.21 -9.10 -14.05
C PHE A 75 -10.36 -9.31 -13.05
N SER A 76 -10.40 -8.54 -11.98
CA SER A 76 -11.46 -8.63 -10.96
C SER A 76 -12.84 -8.32 -11.53
N ILE A 77 -12.95 -7.24 -12.33
CA ILE A 77 -14.22 -6.79 -12.90
C ILE A 77 -14.72 -7.76 -13.98
N HIS A 78 -13.82 -8.25 -14.85
CA HIS A 78 -14.19 -9.12 -15.96
C HIS A 78 -14.48 -10.55 -15.49
N ASN A 79 -13.55 -11.15 -14.75
CA ASN A 79 -13.64 -12.57 -14.40
C ASN A 79 -14.62 -12.85 -13.26
N PHE A 80 -14.68 -11.97 -12.27
CA PHE A 80 -15.52 -12.21 -11.08
C PHE A 80 -16.73 -11.26 -10.99
N GLY A 81 -16.64 -10.07 -11.59
CA GLY A 81 -17.75 -9.11 -11.62
C GLY A 81 -18.74 -9.32 -12.75
N GLY A 82 -18.53 -10.31 -13.63
CA GLY A 82 -19.44 -10.61 -14.74
C GLY A 82 -19.52 -9.54 -15.83
N ALA A 83 -18.67 -8.52 -15.82
CA ALA A 83 -18.67 -7.49 -16.85
C ALA A 83 -18.06 -8.00 -18.16
N SER A 84 -18.67 -7.61 -19.30
CA SER A 84 -18.06 -7.88 -20.61
C SER A 84 -16.68 -7.22 -20.72
N GLY A 85 -15.79 -7.77 -21.57
CA GLY A 85 -14.43 -7.22 -21.75
C GLY A 85 -14.42 -5.72 -22.08
N PRO A 86 -15.23 -5.22 -23.04
CA PRO A 86 -15.33 -3.79 -23.33
C PRO A 86 -15.80 -2.95 -22.13
N LEU A 87 -16.77 -3.44 -21.34
CA LEU A 87 -17.27 -2.75 -20.15
C LEU A 87 -16.19 -2.71 -19.07
N ALA A 88 -15.52 -3.83 -18.80
CA ALA A 88 -14.41 -3.88 -17.85
C ALA A 88 -13.28 -2.91 -18.22
N GLY A 89 -12.90 -2.88 -19.51
CA GLY A 89 -11.92 -1.92 -20.02
C GLY A 89 -12.35 -0.46 -19.85
N PHE A 90 -13.63 -0.15 -20.13
CA PHE A 90 -14.20 1.17 -19.92
C PHE A 90 -14.18 1.59 -18.45
N LEU A 91 -14.55 0.69 -17.53
CA LEU A 91 -14.56 0.95 -16.08
C LEU A 91 -13.14 1.20 -15.55
N VAL A 92 -12.16 0.40 -15.96
CA VAL A 92 -10.73 0.60 -15.59
C VAL A 92 -10.19 1.89 -16.19
N GLY A 93 -10.52 2.20 -17.43
CA GLY A 93 -10.17 3.47 -18.07
C GLY A 93 -10.78 4.67 -17.33
N GLY A 94 -12.06 4.60 -16.99
CA GLY A 94 -12.77 5.63 -16.22
C GLY A 94 -12.20 5.82 -14.81
N PHE A 95 -11.92 4.73 -14.12
CA PHE A 95 -11.22 4.76 -12.82
C PHE A 95 -9.85 5.45 -12.94
N SER A 96 -9.03 5.00 -13.90
CA SER A 96 -7.70 5.57 -14.13
C SER A 96 -7.77 7.06 -14.48
N ALA A 97 -8.76 7.48 -15.29
CA ALA A 97 -8.98 8.87 -15.64
C ALA A 97 -9.41 9.71 -14.42
N GLY A 98 -10.25 9.16 -13.56
CA GLY A 98 -10.69 9.82 -12.32
C GLY A 98 -9.55 10.03 -11.34
N VAL A 99 -8.79 8.96 -11.03
CA VAL A 99 -7.67 9.04 -10.07
C VAL A 99 -6.48 9.83 -10.62
N ALA A 100 -6.38 10.03 -11.95
CA ALA A 100 -5.38 10.88 -12.57
C ALA A 100 -5.46 12.35 -12.11
N PHE A 101 -6.64 12.82 -11.68
CA PHE A 101 -6.79 14.16 -11.12
C PHE A 101 -6.00 14.40 -9.85
N PHE A 102 -5.65 13.37 -9.10
CA PHE A 102 -4.73 13.50 -7.98
C PHE A 102 -3.36 14.06 -8.42
N PHE A 103 -2.90 13.79 -9.62
CA PHE A 103 -1.65 14.34 -10.16
C PHE A 103 -1.86 15.67 -10.90
N ALA A 104 -3.02 15.85 -11.48
CA ALA A 104 -3.39 17.07 -12.20
C ALA A 104 -3.38 18.30 -11.28
N LEU A 105 -4.04 18.20 -10.13
CA LEU A 105 -4.18 19.31 -9.19
C LEU A 105 -2.84 19.77 -8.62
N PRO A 106 -1.97 18.91 -8.07
CA PRO A 106 -0.65 19.32 -7.58
C PRO A 106 0.24 19.90 -8.68
N ALA A 107 0.17 19.39 -9.91
CA ALA A 107 0.92 19.94 -11.05
C ALA A 107 0.49 21.38 -11.36
N TRP A 108 -0.82 21.62 -11.37
CA TRP A 108 -1.37 22.97 -11.53
C TRP A 108 -0.96 23.90 -10.39
N VAL A 109 -1.12 23.45 -9.12
CA VAL A 109 -0.73 24.19 -7.91
C VAL A 109 0.76 24.56 -7.95
N TRP A 110 1.62 23.58 -8.28
CA TRP A 110 3.06 23.82 -8.40
C TRP A 110 3.37 24.88 -9.47
N ALA A 111 2.81 24.73 -10.67
CA ALA A 111 3.07 25.66 -11.77
C ALA A 111 2.54 27.07 -11.48
N LYS A 112 1.39 27.21 -10.80
CA LYS A 112 0.75 28.49 -10.50
C LYS A 112 1.40 29.23 -9.34
N PHE A 113 1.80 28.51 -8.28
CA PHE A 113 2.17 29.13 -7.02
C PHE A 113 3.64 28.98 -6.65
N PHE A 114 4.34 27.93 -7.13
CA PHE A 114 5.67 27.59 -6.64
C PHE A 114 6.77 27.72 -7.69
N ARG A 115 6.48 27.42 -8.95
CA ARG A 115 7.49 27.45 -10.01
C ARG A 115 8.08 28.85 -10.19
N ARG A 116 9.42 28.90 -10.32
CA ARG A 116 10.22 30.09 -10.57
C ARG A 116 11.36 29.78 -11.54
N ASN A 117 11.73 30.75 -12.37
CA ASN A 117 12.80 30.53 -13.36
C ASN A 117 14.23 30.59 -12.75
N ASN A 118 14.38 31.23 -11.60
CA ASN A 118 15.69 31.55 -10.96
C ASN A 118 15.86 30.97 -9.54
N ALA A 119 14.94 30.11 -9.08
CA ALA A 119 15.01 29.50 -7.76
C ALA A 119 14.98 27.95 -7.82
N PRO A 120 15.94 27.31 -8.52
CA PRO A 120 15.89 25.88 -8.82
C PRO A 120 15.83 24.97 -7.57
N VAL A 121 16.46 25.37 -6.46
CA VAL A 121 16.37 24.64 -5.19
C VAL A 121 14.97 24.73 -4.60
N SER A 122 14.41 25.94 -4.54
CA SER A 122 13.05 26.16 -4.02
C SER A 122 12.00 25.41 -4.85
N ASP A 123 12.15 25.42 -6.17
CA ASP A 123 11.26 24.74 -7.10
C ASP A 123 11.27 23.21 -6.89
N ALA A 124 12.45 22.63 -6.68
CA ALA A 124 12.61 21.20 -6.42
C ALA A 124 12.04 20.79 -5.06
N LEU A 125 12.31 21.58 -4.01
CA LEU A 125 11.78 21.34 -2.67
C LEU A 125 10.24 21.46 -2.63
N ALA A 126 9.68 22.47 -3.29
CA ALA A 126 8.23 22.62 -3.40
C ALA A 126 7.58 21.48 -4.18
N PHE A 127 8.22 20.99 -5.24
CA PHE A 127 7.74 19.84 -6.00
C PHE A 127 7.72 18.57 -5.14
N ALA A 128 8.81 18.28 -4.41
CA ALA A 128 8.89 17.12 -3.53
C ALA A 128 7.88 17.20 -2.36
N ALA A 129 7.70 18.39 -1.77
CA ALA A 129 6.71 18.61 -0.72
C ALA A 129 5.28 18.42 -1.22
N LEU A 130 4.94 18.94 -2.40
CA LEU A 130 3.63 18.71 -3.04
C LEU A 130 3.40 17.25 -3.40
N TRP A 131 4.45 16.52 -3.77
CA TRP A 131 4.35 15.08 -4.02
C TRP A 131 3.92 14.32 -2.76
N VAL A 132 4.52 14.62 -1.61
CA VAL A 132 4.11 14.04 -0.33
C VAL A 132 2.67 14.42 0.02
N VAL A 133 2.30 15.71 -0.13
CA VAL A 133 0.93 16.17 0.12
C VAL A 133 -0.08 15.43 -0.77
N LEU A 134 0.26 15.19 -2.04
CA LEU A 134 -0.54 14.39 -2.97
C LEU A 134 -0.73 12.95 -2.45
N GLU A 135 0.36 12.26 -2.09
CA GLU A 135 0.29 10.88 -1.61
C GLU A 135 -0.49 10.78 -0.30
N LEU A 136 -0.28 11.73 0.64
CA LEU A 136 -1.04 11.84 1.87
C LEU A 136 -2.53 12.06 1.61
N PHE A 137 -2.88 13.00 0.73
CA PHE A 137 -4.28 13.26 0.37
C PHE A 137 -4.93 12.02 -0.23
N ARG A 138 -4.23 11.31 -1.10
CA ARG A 138 -4.72 10.08 -1.74
C ARG A 138 -4.85 8.90 -0.75
N SER A 139 -4.23 8.97 0.44
CA SER A 139 -4.33 7.91 1.44
C SER A 139 -5.69 7.84 2.16
N TRP A 140 -6.47 8.92 2.13
CA TRP A 140 -7.73 8.99 2.87
C TRP A 140 -8.93 9.55 2.06
N PHE A 141 -8.68 10.38 1.05
CA PHE A 141 -9.77 10.97 0.25
C PHE A 141 -10.61 9.89 -0.45
N LEU A 142 -11.95 9.98 -0.31
CA LEU A 142 -12.90 8.96 -0.80
C LEU A 142 -12.52 7.53 -0.36
N THR A 143 -12.20 7.36 0.91
CA THR A 143 -11.69 6.15 1.58
C THR A 143 -10.21 5.83 1.30
N GLY A 144 -9.60 6.49 0.35
CA GLY A 144 -8.19 6.34 -0.02
C GLY A 144 -7.91 5.23 -1.03
N PHE A 145 -6.88 5.48 -1.84
CA PHE A 145 -6.30 4.47 -2.73
C PHE A 145 -4.76 4.56 -2.66
N PRO A 146 -4.13 3.98 -1.61
CA PRO A 146 -2.69 4.08 -1.35
C PRO A 146 -1.87 3.11 -2.20
N TRP A 147 -2.18 2.99 -3.48
CA TRP A 147 -1.47 2.17 -4.46
C TRP A 147 -0.50 3.03 -5.27
N LEU A 148 0.59 2.46 -5.79
CA LEU A 148 1.59 3.13 -6.64
C LEU A 148 2.25 4.35 -5.97
N TYR A 149 2.53 4.34 -4.65
CA TYR A 149 3.41 5.35 -4.07
C TYR A 149 4.83 5.15 -4.56
N ALA A 150 5.50 6.26 -4.91
CA ALA A 150 6.86 6.20 -5.46
C ALA A 150 7.85 5.48 -4.51
N GLY A 151 7.66 5.65 -3.20
CA GLY A 151 8.52 5.07 -2.17
C GLY A 151 8.55 3.54 -2.17
N TYR A 152 7.50 2.87 -2.61
CA TYR A 152 7.51 1.39 -2.69
C TYR A 152 8.60 0.86 -3.63
N SER A 153 8.99 1.63 -4.64
CA SER A 153 10.07 1.26 -5.57
C SER A 153 11.41 1.00 -4.88
N GLN A 154 11.62 1.59 -3.70
CA GLN A 154 12.91 1.56 -3.00
C GLN A 154 13.01 0.47 -1.92
N LEU A 155 12.06 -0.45 -1.84
CA LEU A 155 12.10 -1.51 -0.83
C LEU A 155 13.45 -2.23 -0.78
N GLU A 156 14.03 -2.53 -1.94
CA GLU A 156 15.36 -3.11 -2.08
C GLU A 156 16.43 -2.05 -2.45
N GLY A 157 15.98 -0.84 -2.77
CA GLY A 157 16.85 0.25 -3.20
C GLY A 157 17.65 0.90 -2.07
N PRO A 158 18.50 1.87 -2.43
CA PRO A 158 19.32 2.58 -1.45
C PRO A 158 18.52 3.43 -0.45
N LEU A 159 17.34 3.92 -0.83
CA LEU A 159 16.50 4.76 0.03
C LEU A 159 15.65 3.97 1.03
N ALA A 160 15.70 2.63 1.03
CA ALA A 160 14.94 1.77 1.94
C ALA A 160 15.11 2.16 3.42
N GLY A 161 16.33 2.58 3.84
CA GLY A 161 16.60 3.01 5.20
C GLY A 161 15.86 4.27 5.65
N LEU A 162 15.20 5.00 4.73
CA LEU A 162 14.33 6.13 5.08
C LEU A 162 12.94 5.68 5.56
N ALA A 163 12.50 4.47 5.22
CA ALA A 163 11.18 3.98 5.57
C ALA A 163 10.94 3.88 7.09
N PRO A 164 11.86 3.36 7.91
CA PRO A 164 11.72 3.40 9.38
C PRO A 164 11.77 4.80 9.98
N LEU A 165 12.29 5.81 9.24
CA LEU A 165 12.40 7.19 9.71
C LEU A 165 11.11 7.99 9.48
N GLY A 166 10.47 7.86 8.33
CA GLY A 166 9.31 8.68 7.96
C GLY A 166 8.31 7.98 7.02
N GLY A 167 8.31 6.65 7.02
CA GLY A 167 7.41 5.85 6.19
C GLY A 167 7.75 5.90 4.71
N VAL A 168 6.93 5.24 3.92
CA VAL A 168 7.01 5.22 2.45
C VAL A 168 7.03 6.64 1.85
N TRP A 169 6.43 7.61 2.52
CA TRP A 169 6.34 8.99 2.05
C TRP A 169 7.65 9.77 2.13
N LEU A 170 8.51 9.50 3.14
CA LEU A 170 9.85 10.09 3.20
C LEU A 170 10.72 9.53 2.06
N VAL A 171 10.54 8.26 1.72
CA VAL A 171 11.17 7.64 0.55
C VAL A 171 10.69 8.31 -0.74
N SER A 172 9.38 8.51 -0.89
CA SER A 172 8.78 9.23 -2.03
C SER A 172 9.30 10.66 -2.14
N PHE A 173 9.44 11.39 -1.01
CA PHE A 173 10.04 12.72 -0.97
C PHE A 173 11.47 12.70 -1.53
N GLY A 174 12.28 11.73 -1.09
CA GLY A 174 13.67 11.58 -1.57
C GLY A 174 13.76 11.36 -3.07
N ILE A 175 12.88 10.52 -3.64
CA ILE A 175 12.82 10.26 -5.09
C ILE A 175 12.40 11.52 -5.86
N ALA A 176 11.33 12.18 -5.40
CA ALA A 176 10.81 13.38 -6.07
C ALA A 176 11.83 14.53 -6.03
N LEU A 177 12.48 14.74 -4.90
CA LEU A 177 13.53 15.72 -4.75
C LEU A 177 14.72 15.43 -5.67
N THR A 178 15.16 14.17 -5.72
CA THR A 178 16.25 13.71 -6.59
C THR A 178 15.92 13.99 -8.06
N GLY A 179 14.75 13.57 -8.53
CA GLY A 179 14.33 13.78 -9.91
C GLY A 179 14.31 15.27 -10.31
N ALA A 180 13.75 16.12 -9.44
CA ALA A 180 13.68 17.56 -9.67
C ALA A 180 15.08 18.23 -9.65
N LEU A 181 15.96 17.84 -8.72
CA LEU A 181 17.32 18.40 -8.63
C LEU A 181 18.20 18.00 -9.81
N ILE A 182 18.11 16.76 -10.29
CA ILE A 182 18.85 16.33 -11.50
C ILE A 182 18.51 17.22 -12.69
N ILE A 183 17.23 17.51 -12.90
CA ILE A 183 16.79 18.40 -13.99
C ILE A 183 17.26 19.85 -13.77
N ASN A 184 17.47 20.26 -12.52
CA ASN A 184 17.89 21.60 -12.18
C ASN A 184 19.43 21.78 -12.15
N LEU A 185 20.24 20.71 -12.24
CA LEU A 185 21.72 20.79 -12.18
C LEU A 185 22.32 21.84 -13.11
N PRO A 186 21.91 22.00 -14.40
CA PRO A 186 22.47 23.03 -15.28
C PRO A 186 22.18 24.46 -14.79
N ALA A 187 21.06 24.70 -14.12
CA ALA A 187 20.72 26.00 -13.55
C ALA A 187 21.47 26.26 -12.23
N LEU A 188 21.70 25.22 -11.44
CA LEU A 188 22.46 25.27 -10.20
C LEU A 188 23.95 25.55 -10.47
N ALA A 189 24.52 24.93 -11.50
CA ALA A 189 25.93 25.09 -11.89
C ALA A 189 26.35 26.54 -12.24
N ARG A 190 25.38 27.42 -12.53
CA ARG A 190 25.65 28.83 -12.82
C ARG A 190 26.06 29.65 -11.58
N ARG A 191 25.87 29.12 -10.37
CA ARG A 191 26.22 29.78 -9.09
C ARG A 191 26.76 28.76 -8.10
N PRO A 192 28.06 28.82 -7.75
CA PRO A 192 28.75 27.80 -6.94
C PRO A 192 28.02 27.49 -5.60
N ALA A 193 27.60 28.51 -4.87
CA ALA A 193 26.89 28.30 -3.60
C ALA A 193 25.56 27.53 -3.77
N ARG A 194 24.80 27.79 -4.85
CA ARG A 194 23.54 27.06 -5.14
C ARG A 194 23.83 25.63 -5.60
N LEU A 195 24.93 25.41 -6.33
CA LEU A 195 25.36 24.08 -6.73
C LEU A 195 25.69 23.24 -5.50
N VAL A 196 26.48 23.77 -4.57
CA VAL A 196 26.82 23.06 -3.32
C VAL A 196 25.56 22.67 -2.54
N ILE A 197 24.65 23.61 -2.32
CA ILE A 197 23.36 23.32 -1.65
C ILE A 197 22.58 22.25 -2.41
N GLY A 198 22.47 22.37 -3.73
CA GLY A 198 21.78 21.41 -4.57
C GLY A 198 22.37 20.00 -4.50
N LEU A 199 23.71 19.89 -4.50
CA LEU A 199 24.40 18.62 -4.36
C LEU A 199 24.22 18.00 -2.96
N ILE A 200 24.27 18.81 -1.90
CA ILE A 200 23.97 18.33 -0.55
C ILE A 200 22.54 17.75 -0.50
N LEU A 201 21.56 18.48 -0.99
CA LEU A 201 20.14 18.04 -1.01
C LEU A 201 19.93 16.82 -1.92
N LEU A 202 20.70 16.70 -2.99
CA LEU A 202 20.67 15.54 -3.89
C LEU A 202 21.25 14.30 -3.23
N ILE A 203 22.38 14.42 -2.53
CA ILE A 203 23.14 13.31 -1.96
C ILE A 203 22.59 12.89 -0.60
N ALA A 204 22.13 13.84 0.23
CA ALA A 204 21.73 13.58 1.62
C ALA A 204 20.67 12.48 1.78
N PRO A 205 19.55 12.44 1.03
CA PRO A 205 18.58 11.36 1.16
C PRO A 205 19.19 9.98 0.88
N TRP A 206 20.07 9.87 -0.11
CA TRP A 206 20.75 8.64 -0.48
C TRP A 206 21.77 8.21 0.57
N ALA A 207 22.56 9.13 1.09
CA ALA A 207 23.53 8.86 2.15
C ALA A 207 22.82 8.41 3.45
N VAL A 208 21.75 9.09 3.83
CA VAL A 208 20.93 8.71 5.00
C VAL A 208 20.25 7.36 4.77
N GLY A 209 19.64 7.16 3.60
CA GLY A 209 18.99 5.91 3.24
C GLY A 209 19.93 4.71 3.28
N LEU A 210 21.12 4.85 2.69
CA LEU A 210 22.18 3.81 2.73
C LEU A 210 22.71 3.60 4.15
N GLY A 211 22.91 4.67 4.90
CA GLY A 211 23.44 4.60 6.27
C GLY A 211 22.52 3.87 7.24
N TYR A 212 21.20 3.95 7.04
CA TYR A 212 20.21 3.26 7.86
C TYR A 212 19.68 1.98 7.23
N LYS A 213 20.08 1.63 6.01
CA LYS A 213 19.68 0.36 5.39
C LYS A 213 20.22 -0.82 6.19
N GLY A 214 19.30 -1.64 6.74
CA GLY A 214 19.67 -2.76 7.61
C GLY A 214 19.94 -2.39 9.07
N HIS A 215 19.70 -1.14 9.48
CA HIS A 215 19.80 -0.74 10.89
C HIS A 215 18.65 -1.32 11.69
N ALA A 216 18.95 -2.01 12.80
CA ALA A 216 17.98 -2.59 13.69
C ALA A 216 17.40 -1.53 14.65
N TRP A 217 16.16 -1.10 14.41
CA TRP A 217 15.44 -0.13 15.23
C TRP A 217 14.72 -0.76 16.44
N THR A 218 14.52 -2.05 16.38
CA THR A 218 13.76 -2.84 17.35
C THR A 218 14.61 -4.00 17.85
N THR A 219 14.25 -4.58 18.99
CA THR A 219 14.94 -5.71 19.60
C THR A 219 13.98 -6.85 19.86
N PRO A 220 14.45 -8.11 19.94
CA PRO A 220 13.61 -9.23 20.33
C PRO A 220 12.91 -9.00 21.68
N ALA A 221 11.62 -9.35 21.76
CA ALA A 221 10.81 -9.31 22.97
C ALA A 221 10.68 -10.70 23.63
N GLY A 222 11.12 -11.74 22.93
CA GLY A 222 11.04 -13.12 23.40
C GLY A 222 11.74 -14.10 22.47
N ALA A 223 11.56 -15.39 22.72
CA ALA A 223 12.07 -16.46 21.87
C ALA A 223 11.36 -16.48 20.50
N PRO A 224 12.02 -16.99 19.45
CA PRO A 224 11.37 -17.24 18.16
C PRO A 224 10.14 -18.14 18.32
N LEU A 225 9.09 -17.85 17.58
CA LEU A 225 7.88 -18.68 17.47
C LEU A 225 7.94 -19.46 16.16
N LYS A 226 7.73 -20.76 16.23
CA LYS A 226 7.60 -21.64 15.07
C LYS A 226 6.24 -21.43 14.41
N VAL A 227 6.21 -21.08 13.14
CA VAL A 227 5.02 -20.73 12.39
C VAL A 227 4.71 -21.79 11.34
N ALA A 228 3.43 -22.15 11.22
CA ALA A 228 2.85 -22.84 10.09
C ALA A 228 1.77 -21.95 9.44
N ALA A 229 2.05 -21.41 8.26
CA ALA A 229 1.07 -20.64 7.51
C ALA A 229 0.51 -21.47 6.35
N LEU A 230 -0.80 -21.70 6.36
CA LEU A 230 -1.48 -22.60 5.44
C LEU A 230 -1.96 -21.85 4.20
N GLN A 231 -1.66 -22.39 3.02
CA GLN A 231 -2.13 -21.92 1.73
C GLN A 231 -3.02 -22.99 1.09
N GLY A 232 -4.34 -22.77 1.08
CA GLY A 232 -5.30 -23.74 0.60
C GLY A 232 -5.39 -23.82 -0.92
N ASN A 233 -4.99 -22.78 -1.63
CA ASN A 233 -5.11 -22.63 -3.09
C ASN A 233 -6.52 -22.90 -3.61
N ILE A 234 -7.52 -22.46 -2.89
CA ILE A 234 -8.93 -22.66 -3.23
C ILE A 234 -9.33 -21.65 -4.30
N ALA A 235 -9.89 -22.13 -5.41
CA ALA A 235 -10.38 -21.26 -6.48
C ALA A 235 -11.50 -20.34 -5.97
N GLN A 236 -11.57 -19.12 -6.49
CA GLN A 236 -12.53 -18.11 -6.01
C GLN A 236 -13.98 -18.56 -6.20
N GLU A 237 -14.29 -19.26 -7.31
CA GLU A 237 -15.61 -19.77 -7.64
C GLU A 237 -16.07 -20.86 -6.67
N MET A 238 -15.13 -21.62 -6.10
CA MET A 238 -15.41 -22.69 -5.15
C MET A 238 -15.60 -22.18 -3.72
N LYS A 239 -15.11 -20.96 -3.42
CA LYS A 239 -15.01 -20.47 -2.04
C LYS A 239 -16.35 -20.41 -1.32
N TRP A 240 -17.42 -20.07 -2.05
CA TRP A 240 -18.77 -19.93 -1.54
C TRP A 240 -19.73 -21.00 -2.06
N ASP A 241 -19.24 -22.00 -2.78
CA ASP A 241 -20.06 -23.12 -3.24
C ASP A 241 -20.40 -24.04 -2.04
N PRO A 242 -21.70 -24.19 -1.67
CA PRO A 242 -22.10 -25.05 -0.56
C PRO A 242 -21.57 -26.49 -0.67
N LYS A 243 -21.37 -26.99 -1.89
CA LYS A 243 -20.82 -28.35 -2.14
C LYS A 243 -19.31 -28.43 -1.84
N ALA A 244 -18.59 -27.33 -1.93
CA ALA A 244 -17.15 -27.28 -1.71
C ALA A 244 -16.79 -26.87 -0.26
N ILE A 245 -17.72 -26.32 0.52
CA ILE A 245 -17.45 -25.82 1.89
C ILE A 245 -16.91 -26.94 2.78
N THR A 246 -17.53 -28.11 2.80
CA THR A 246 -17.07 -29.24 3.64
C THR A 246 -15.65 -29.63 3.30
N HIS A 247 -15.33 -29.75 2.03
CA HIS A 247 -13.97 -30.07 1.58
C HIS A 247 -12.95 -29.00 1.99
N GLN A 248 -13.30 -27.72 1.91
CA GLN A 248 -12.43 -26.62 2.35
C GLN A 248 -12.16 -26.68 3.86
N LEU A 249 -13.19 -26.93 4.67
CA LEU A 249 -13.04 -27.06 6.11
C LEU A 249 -12.19 -28.29 6.49
N GLU A 250 -12.41 -29.42 5.81
CA GLU A 250 -11.60 -30.63 5.99
C GLU A 250 -10.14 -30.39 5.60
N LEU A 251 -9.86 -29.72 4.47
CA LEU A 251 -8.52 -29.40 4.04
C LEU A 251 -7.74 -28.63 5.12
N TYR A 252 -8.30 -27.54 5.66
CA TYR A 252 -7.63 -26.75 6.71
C TYR A 252 -7.49 -27.52 8.03
N ARG A 253 -8.48 -28.33 8.41
CA ARG A 253 -8.40 -29.24 9.55
C ARG A 253 -7.24 -30.22 9.40
N ASP A 254 -7.16 -30.90 8.26
CA ASP A 254 -6.20 -31.99 8.03
C ASP A 254 -4.77 -31.43 7.92
N LEU A 255 -4.58 -30.36 7.17
CA LEU A 255 -3.30 -29.64 7.13
C LEU A 255 -2.87 -29.16 8.53
N THR A 256 -3.81 -28.73 9.37
CA THR A 256 -3.51 -28.35 10.76
C THR A 256 -3.18 -29.56 11.62
N ALA A 257 -3.90 -30.66 11.47
CA ALA A 257 -3.68 -31.87 12.26
C ALA A 257 -2.28 -32.48 12.02
N GLU A 258 -1.75 -32.37 10.81
CA GLU A 258 -0.42 -32.82 10.44
C GLU A 258 0.73 -32.05 11.09
N GLN A 259 0.48 -30.81 11.53
CA GLN A 259 1.53 -29.95 12.08
C GLN A 259 2.01 -30.45 13.43
N LYS A 260 3.33 -30.45 13.65
CA LYS A 260 3.99 -30.85 14.88
C LYS A 260 4.95 -29.76 15.35
N ASP A 261 5.02 -29.56 16.66
CA ASP A 261 5.99 -28.66 17.29
C ASP A 261 5.90 -27.22 16.71
N ILE A 262 4.68 -26.66 16.64
CA ILE A 262 4.35 -25.34 16.10
C ILE A 262 3.73 -24.48 17.19
N ASP A 263 4.13 -23.21 17.26
CA ASP A 263 3.62 -22.22 18.19
C ASP A 263 2.45 -21.40 17.63
N LEU A 264 2.51 -21.08 16.32
CA LEU A 264 1.55 -20.22 15.64
C LEU A 264 1.12 -20.84 14.31
N ILE A 265 -0.18 -21.09 14.18
CA ILE A 265 -0.79 -21.56 12.93
C ILE A 265 -1.61 -20.39 12.35
N VAL A 266 -1.43 -20.10 11.07
CA VAL A 266 -2.14 -19.03 10.37
C VAL A 266 -2.87 -19.57 9.16
N TRP A 267 -4.18 -19.34 9.12
CA TRP A 267 -5.04 -19.59 7.98
C TRP A 267 -5.35 -18.28 7.25
N PRO A 268 -5.62 -18.31 5.95
CA PRO A 268 -5.87 -17.10 5.16
C PRO A 268 -7.23 -16.44 5.47
N GLU A 269 -7.48 -15.34 4.79
CA GLU A 269 -8.75 -14.60 4.79
C GLU A 269 -9.91 -15.51 4.39
N THR A 270 -10.96 -15.52 5.22
CA THR A 270 -12.17 -16.33 5.00
C THR A 270 -11.84 -17.81 4.72
N ALA A 271 -10.88 -18.37 5.46
CA ALA A 271 -10.57 -19.82 5.38
C ALA A 271 -11.73 -20.67 5.91
N VAL A 272 -12.53 -20.10 6.80
CA VAL A 272 -13.83 -20.65 7.23
C VAL A 272 -14.92 -19.88 6.48
N PRO A 273 -15.42 -20.39 5.33
CA PRO A 273 -16.41 -19.68 4.50
C PRO A 273 -17.86 -19.87 5.00
N VAL A 274 -18.02 -19.88 6.30
CA VAL A 274 -19.30 -20.01 7.00
C VAL A 274 -19.35 -18.95 8.09
N LEU A 275 -20.52 -18.37 8.35
CA LEU A 275 -20.68 -17.38 9.41
C LEU A 275 -20.21 -17.95 10.75
N LYS A 276 -19.49 -17.16 11.53
CA LYS A 276 -18.87 -17.58 12.78
C LYS A 276 -19.84 -18.23 13.74
N ASP A 277 -21.06 -17.71 13.87
CA ASP A 277 -22.14 -18.27 14.71
C ASP A 277 -22.67 -19.61 14.19
N GLN A 278 -22.56 -19.88 12.91
CA GLN A 278 -22.90 -21.18 12.30
C GLN A 278 -21.74 -22.17 12.32
N ALA A 279 -20.51 -21.67 12.41
CA ALA A 279 -19.27 -22.47 12.46
C ALA A 279 -18.83 -22.85 13.89
N THR A 280 -19.63 -22.60 14.92
CA THR A 280 -19.25 -22.78 16.34
C THR A 280 -18.66 -24.15 16.61
N GLY A 281 -19.36 -25.23 16.24
CA GLY A 281 -18.88 -26.60 16.46
C GLY A 281 -17.58 -26.93 15.73
N TYR A 282 -17.39 -26.39 14.51
CA TYR A 282 -16.13 -26.54 13.78
C TYR A 282 -15.00 -25.77 14.47
N LEU A 283 -15.24 -24.53 14.87
CA LEU A 283 -14.23 -23.71 15.58
C LEU A 283 -13.87 -24.31 16.95
N GLU A 284 -14.81 -24.90 17.67
CA GLU A 284 -14.53 -25.63 18.92
C GLU A 284 -13.66 -26.86 18.68
N MET A 285 -13.94 -27.63 17.63
CA MET A 285 -13.09 -28.76 17.24
C MET A 285 -11.67 -28.28 16.92
N ILE A 286 -11.50 -27.25 16.11
CA ILE A 286 -10.19 -26.68 15.76
C ILE A 286 -9.50 -26.08 16.98
N ASN A 287 -10.24 -25.45 17.89
CA ASN A 287 -9.69 -25.00 19.18
C ASN A 287 -9.11 -26.19 19.98
N GLY A 288 -9.81 -27.32 20.03
CA GLY A 288 -9.29 -28.53 20.66
C GLY A 288 -7.99 -29.02 20.02
N VAL A 289 -7.93 -29.03 18.68
CA VAL A 289 -6.71 -29.41 17.93
C VAL A 289 -5.55 -28.45 18.23
N ALA A 290 -5.78 -27.15 18.19
CA ALA A 290 -4.75 -26.14 18.46
C ALA A 290 -4.25 -26.21 19.92
N THR A 291 -5.17 -26.36 20.88
CA THR A 291 -4.83 -26.49 22.30
C THR A 291 -4.01 -27.75 22.59
N ALA A 292 -4.38 -28.90 22.00
CA ALA A 292 -3.62 -30.13 22.14
C ALA A 292 -2.18 -30.02 21.59
N LYS A 293 -1.99 -29.16 20.58
CA LYS A 293 -0.66 -28.83 20.01
C LYS A 293 0.07 -27.73 20.79
N LYS A 294 -0.56 -27.12 21.78
CA LYS A 294 -0.07 -25.92 22.47
C LYS A 294 0.22 -24.77 21.51
N ALA A 295 -0.54 -24.65 20.43
CA ALA A 295 -0.40 -23.64 19.41
C ALA A 295 -1.52 -22.59 19.49
N ALA A 296 -1.22 -21.36 19.13
CA ALA A 296 -2.24 -20.36 18.79
C ALA A 296 -2.61 -20.54 17.30
N LEU A 297 -3.90 -20.51 16.98
CA LEU A 297 -4.37 -20.56 15.60
C LEU A 297 -5.19 -19.31 15.29
N ILE A 298 -4.82 -18.63 14.22
CA ILE A 298 -5.49 -17.42 13.72
C ILE A 298 -6.13 -17.72 12.37
N THR A 299 -7.43 -17.45 12.23
CA THR A 299 -8.17 -17.73 10.99
C THR A 299 -9.11 -16.59 10.60
N GLY A 300 -9.27 -16.37 9.29
CA GLY A 300 -10.31 -15.52 8.73
C GLY A 300 -11.66 -16.21 8.73
N VAL A 301 -12.70 -15.49 9.18
CA VAL A 301 -14.10 -15.97 9.27
C VAL A 301 -15.06 -14.79 9.11
N PRO A 302 -16.14 -14.90 8.31
CA PRO A 302 -17.17 -13.88 8.26
C PRO A 302 -17.99 -13.87 9.55
N VAL A 303 -18.31 -12.68 10.04
CA VAL A 303 -19.04 -12.45 11.28
C VAL A 303 -20.36 -11.76 10.99
N ARG A 304 -21.41 -12.20 11.67
CA ARG A 304 -22.74 -11.58 11.64
C ARG A 304 -23.05 -11.03 13.01
N GLU A 305 -23.47 -9.77 13.06
CA GLU A 305 -23.92 -9.12 14.30
C GLU A 305 -25.33 -8.54 14.11
N LYS A 306 -26.17 -8.71 15.13
CA LYS A 306 -27.48 -8.07 15.19
C LYS A 306 -27.33 -6.73 15.90
N THR A 307 -27.57 -5.66 15.19
CA THR A 307 -27.55 -4.28 15.74
C THR A 307 -28.96 -3.73 15.85
N ALA A 308 -29.12 -2.57 16.46
CA ALA A 308 -30.41 -1.87 16.53
C ALA A 308 -30.98 -1.51 15.12
N GLU A 309 -30.08 -1.35 14.14
CA GLU A 309 -30.40 -0.95 12.76
C GLU A 309 -30.63 -2.16 11.84
N GLY A 310 -30.41 -3.39 12.33
CA GLY A 310 -30.55 -4.62 11.56
C GLY A 310 -29.34 -5.56 11.68
N ILE A 311 -29.26 -6.50 10.75
CA ILE A 311 -28.14 -7.45 10.68
C ILE A 311 -27.02 -6.83 9.88
N ARG A 312 -25.79 -6.84 10.43
CA ARG A 312 -24.57 -6.43 9.76
C ARG A 312 -23.63 -7.61 9.58
N TYR A 313 -22.93 -7.63 8.45
CA TYR A 313 -21.93 -8.64 8.13
C TYR A 313 -20.54 -7.99 8.11
N TYR A 314 -19.55 -8.70 8.64
CA TYR A 314 -18.16 -8.23 8.72
C TYR A 314 -17.23 -9.30 8.20
N ASN A 315 -16.16 -8.88 7.54
CA ASN A 315 -15.00 -9.71 7.31
C ASN A 315 -14.17 -9.70 8.61
N GLY A 316 -13.83 -10.86 9.16
CA GLY A 316 -13.24 -10.93 10.50
C GLY A 316 -12.14 -11.96 10.64
N ILE A 317 -11.45 -11.83 11.77
CA ILE A 317 -10.44 -12.78 12.28
C ILE A 317 -10.93 -13.29 13.63
N THR A 318 -10.67 -14.57 13.92
CA THR A 318 -10.79 -15.16 15.26
C THR A 318 -9.51 -15.93 15.61
N VAL A 319 -9.18 -15.96 16.90
CA VAL A 319 -8.04 -16.70 17.44
C VAL A 319 -8.54 -17.80 18.34
N VAL A 320 -7.99 -19.00 18.22
CA VAL A 320 -8.27 -20.18 19.05
C VAL A 320 -6.97 -20.82 19.54
N GLY A 321 -7.06 -21.77 20.48
CA GLY A 321 -5.89 -22.42 21.10
C GLY A 321 -5.18 -21.52 22.10
N GLU A 322 -3.85 -21.48 22.05
CA GLU A 322 -2.96 -20.68 22.93
C GLU A 322 -2.95 -19.19 22.53
N GLY A 323 -4.12 -18.64 22.29
CA GLY A 323 -4.31 -17.24 21.91
C GLY A 323 -5.73 -16.76 22.18
N SER A 324 -6.01 -15.51 21.89
CA SER A 324 -7.35 -14.90 22.06
C SER A 324 -7.54 -13.66 21.22
N GLY A 325 -8.77 -13.32 20.99
CA GLY A 325 -9.18 -12.09 20.31
C GLY A 325 -9.97 -12.33 19.05
N ASN A 326 -10.69 -11.30 18.69
CA ASN A 326 -11.42 -11.19 17.42
C ASN A 326 -11.10 -9.82 16.84
N TYR A 327 -11.16 -9.73 15.51
CA TYR A 327 -10.95 -8.49 14.81
C TYR A 327 -11.92 -8.40 13.63
N LEU A 328 -12.52 -7.25 13.43
CA LEU A 328 -13.42 -6.94 12.33
C LEU A 328 -12.77 -5.91 11.41
N LYS A 329 -12.76 -6.19 10.12
CA LYS A 329 -12.10 -5.38 9.09
C LYS A 329 -12.61 -3.94 9.10
N GLN A 330 -11.67 -2.97 9.13
CA GLN A 330 -11.97 -1.54 9.20
C GLN A 330 -11.83 -0.83 7.84
N LYS A 331 -10.87 -1.27 6.99
CA LYS A 331 -10.62 -0.68 5.68
C LYS A 331 -11.13 -1.60 4.58
N LEU A 332 -12.33 -1.33 4.12
CA LEU A 332 -13.00 -2.12 3.08
C LEU A 332 -12.50 -1.76 1.69
N VAL A 333 -12.52 -2.74 0.79
CA VAL A 333 -12.21 -2.56 -0.63
C VAL A 333 -13.37 -1.86 -1.33
N PRO A 334 -13.16 -0.65 -1.90
CA PRO A 334 -14.20 0.01 -2.69
C PRO A 334 -14.65 -0.87 -3.86
N PHE A 335 -15.95 -0.94 -4.09
CA PHE A 335 -16.61 -1.75 -5.13
C PHE A 335 -16.48 -3.28 -4.99
N GLY A 336 -15.64 -3.76 -4.07
CA GLY A 336 -15.50 -5.19 -3.78
C GLY A 336 -16.24 -5.62 -2.52
N GLU A 337 -16.10 -4.85 -1.45
CA GLU A 337 -16.70 -5.15 -0.14
C GLU A 337 -17.81 -4.16 0.25
N TYR A 338 -17.83 -2.98 -0.38
CA TYR A 338 -18.93 -2.01 -0.27
C TYR A 338 -19.01 -1.19 -1.57
N VAL A 339 -20.18 -0.64 -1.87
CA VAL A 339 -20.38 0.23 -3.03
C VAL A 339 -20.36 1.69 -2.58
N PRO A 340 -19.35 2.49 -2.95
CA PRO A 340 -19.39 3.93 -2.73
C PRO A 340 -20.60 4.54 -3.44
N LEU A 341 -21.30 5.49 -2.79
CA LEU A 341 -22.52 6.12 -3.34
C LEU A 341 -23.57 5.06 -3.76
N GLN A 342 -23.76 4.04 -2.92
CA GLN A 342 -24.62 2.89 -3.24
C GLN A 342 -26.03 3.29 -3.71
N ASP A 343 -26.63 4.32 -3.13
CA ASP A 343 -27.96 4.80 -3.50
C ASP A 343 -28.05 5.30 -4.95
N LEU A 344 -26.91 5.67 -5.55
CA LEU A 344 -26.82 6.11 -6.94
C LEU A 344 -26.34 5.01 -7.88
N LEU A 345 -25.45 4.13 -7.43
CA LEU A 345 -24.71 3.19 -8.29
C LEU A 345 -25.28 1.77 -8.24
N ARG A 346 -25.92 1.35 -7.14
CA ARG A 346 -26.52 0.02 -7.00
C ARG A 346 -27.66 -0.14 -8.00
N GLY A 347 -27.70 -1.27 -8.70
CA GLY A 347 -28.67 -1.53 -9.77
C GLY A 347 -28.32 -0.97 -11.15
N LEU A 348 -27.29 -0.12 -11.27
CA LEU A 348 -26.83 0.36 -12.58
C LEU A 348 -26.03 -0.68 -13.35
N ILE A 349 -25.22 -1.47 -12.65
CA ILE A 349 -24.37 -2.51 -13.22
C ILE A 349 -24.36 -3.70 -12.25
N ALA A 350 -24.60 -4.92 -12.75
CA ALA A 350 -24.62 -6.15 -11.96
C ALA A 350 -23.32 -6.37 -11.14
N PHE A 351 -22.18 -5.81 -11.58
CA PHE A 351 -20.94 -5.80 -10.82
C PHE A 351 -21.04 -5.14 -9.44
N PHE A 352 -21.93 -4.16 -9.27
CA PHE A 352 -22.13 -3.49 -7.98
C PHE A 352 -23.10 -4.24 -7.05
N ASP A 353 -23.73 -5.29 -7.53
CA ASP A 353 -24.71 -6.11 -6.78
C ASP A 353 -24.14 -7.47 -6.35
N LEU A 354 -22.79 -7.60 -6.26
CA LEU A 354 -22.14 -8.81 -5.78
C LEU A 354 -22.57 -9.13 -4.33
N PRO A 355 -22.83 -10.40 -3.96
CA PRO A 355 -23.22 -10.78 -2.60
C PRO A 355 -22.23 -10.34 -1.51
N MET A 356 -20.96 -10.12 -1.88
CA MET A 356 -19.88 -9.67 -0.98
C MET A 356 -19.80 -8.15 -0.84
N SER A 357 -20.59 -7.37 -1.58
CA SER A 357 -20.51 -5.90 -1.60
C SER A 357 -21.35 -5.22 -0.51
N ASP A 358 -21.58 -5.90 0.62
CA ASP A 358 -22.39 -5.39 1.72
C ASP A 358 -21.77 -5.64 3.10
N PHE A 359 -20.44 -5.64 3.16
CA PHE A 359 -19.75 -5.70 4.44
C PHE A 359 -19.78 -4.35 5.16
N ALA A 360 -20.01 -4.42 6.48
CA ALA A 360 -19.89 -3.27 7.37
C ALA A 360 -18.42 -3.07 7.81
N ARG A 361 -18.08 -1.83 8.15
CA ARG A 361 -16.79 -1.51 8.76
C ARG A 361 -16.79 -1.88 10.23
N GLY A 362 -15.75 -2.56 10.67
CA GLY A 362 -15.49 -2.81 12.08
C GLY A 362 -15.23 -1.50 12.86
N PRO A 363 -15.47 -1.51 14.18
CA PRO A 363 -15.19 -0.36 15.04
C PRO A 363 -13.69 0.00 15.02
N ALA A 364 -13.38 1.29 15.28
CA ALA A 364 -11.99 1.76 15.26
C ALA A 364 -11.21 1.22 16.46
N ASP A 365 -11.83 1.20 17.63
CA ASP A 365 -11.19 0.80 18.88
C ASP A 365 -11.34 -0.72 19.12
N GLN A 366 -10.54 -1.51 18.44
CA GLN A 366 -10.50 -2.96 18.63
C GLN A 366 -9.21 -3.37 19.31
N PRO A 367 -9.28 -4.29 20.30
CA PRO A 367 -8.08 -4.83 20.93
C PRO A 367 -7.25 -5.61 19.89
N LEU A 368 -5.93 -5.58 20.04
CA LEU A 368 -5.05 -6.43 19.25
C LEU A 368 -5.29 -7.90 19.55
N LEU A 369 -5.02 -8.75 18.59
CA LEU A 369 -5.00 -10.20 18.78
C LEU A 369 -3.88 -10.61 19.72
N LYS A 370 -4.05 -11.74 20.41
CA LYS A 370 -3.03 -12.36 21.25
C LYS A 370 -2.70 -13.76 20.74
N ALA A 371 -1.42 -14.05 20.56
CA ALA A 371 -0.93 -15.38 20.20
C ALA A 371 0.30 -15.70 21.05
N LYS A 372 0.30 -16.80 21.77
CA LYS A 372 1.40 -17.21 22.66
C LYS A 372 1.83 -16.10 23.65
N GLY A 373 0.87 -15.29 24.12
CA GLY A 373 1.11 -14.16 25.03
C GLY A 373 1.54 -12.84 24.34
N TYR A 374 1.91 -12.87 23.05
CA TYR A 374 2.34 -11.68 22.31
C TYR A 374 1.17 -10.97 21.62
N SER A 375 1.27 -9.64 21.53
CA SER A 375 0.32 -8.81 20.81
C SER A 375 0.60 -8.88 19.30
N VAL A 376 -0.45 -9.14 18.50
CA VAL A 376 -0.37 -9.27 17.05
C VAL A 376 -1.27 -8.22 16.40
N ALA A 377 -0.71 -7.36 15.54
CA ALA A 377 -1.46 -6.41 14.75
C ALA A 377 -2.09 -7.11 13.53
N PRO A 378 -3.42 -7.17 13.45
CA PRO A 378 -4.09 -7.81 12.32
C PRO A 378 -4.32 -6.84 11.17
N TYR A 379 -4.13 -7.32 9.94
CA TYR A 379 -4.52 -6.64 8.71
C TYR A 379 -5.23 -7.64 7.82
N ILE A 380 -6.48 -7.37 7.47
CA ILE A 380 -7.22 -8.22 6.52
C ILE A 380 -7.05 -7.63 5.12
N CYS A 381 -6.29 -8.32 4.27
CA CYS A 381 -6.13 -8.03 2.84
C CYS A 381 -5.73 -6.55 2.58
N TYR A 382 -6.63 -5.77 2.01
CA TYR A 382 -6.44 -4.37 1.64
C TYR A 382 -6.00 -3.44 2.79
N GLU A 383 -6.20 -3.82 4.05
CA GLU A 383 -5.82 -2.99 5.21
C GLU A 383 -4.32 -2.73 5.30
N VAL A 384 -3.48 -3.69 4.90
CA VAL A 384 -2.03 -3.58 4.94
C VAL A 384 -1.48 -2.51 3.99
N VAL A 385 -2.27 -2.09 3.00
CA VAL A 385 -1.83 -1.05 2.05
C VAL A 385 -1.87 0.36 2.62
N TYR A 386 -2.59 0.60 3.74
CA TYR A 386 -2.72 1.90 4.40
C TYR A 386 -1.57 2.14 5.40
N PRO A 387 -0.60 3.03 5.10
CA PRO A 387 0.59 3.17 5.94
C PRO A 387 0.30 3.64 7.37
N GLU A 388 -0.53 4.69 7.53
CA GLU A 388 -0.86 5.24 8.86
C GLU A 388 -1.68 4.27 9.71
N PHE A 389 -2.66 3.61 9.10
CA PHE A 389 -3.45 2.59 9.78
C PHE A 389 -2.58 1.41 10.23
N ALA A 390 -1.70 0.94 9.35
CA ALA A 390 -0.79 -0.15 9.69
C ALA A 390 0.18 0.24 10.81
N ALA A 391 0.74 1.46 10.76
CA ALA A 391 1.66 1.97 11.77
C ALA A 391 0.98 2.14 13.14
N GLU A 392 -0.31 2.49 13.18
CA GLU A 392 -1.07 2.62 14.42
C GLU A 392 -1.17 1.30 15.19
N LEU A 393 -1.55 0.24 14.51
CA LEU A 393 -1.63 -1.10 15.12
C LEU A 393 -0.22 -1.67 15.41
N ALA A 394 0.73 -1.45 14.50
CA ALA A 394 2.12 -1.89 14.67
C ALA A 394 2.79 -1.30 15.91
N ALA A 395 2.52 -0.03 16.23
CA ALA A 395 3.11 0.63 17.40
C ALA A 395 2.75 -0.05 18.74
N GLN A 396 1.64 -0.76 18.79
CA GLN A 396 1.11 -1.43 19.98
C GLN A 396 1.34 -2.95 19.98
N SER A 397 1.95 -3.48 18.92
CA SER A 397 2.11 -4.93 18.72
C SER A 397 3.57 -5.38 18.80
N GLN A 398 3.77 -6.67 18.89
CA GLN A 398 5.07 -7.33 18.85
C GLN A 398 5.28 -8.11 17.55
N LEU A 399 4.20 -8.46 16.87
CA LEU A 399 4.16 -9.14 15.57
C LEU A 399 3.13 -8.48 14.68
N LEU A 400 3.33 -8.57 13.36
CA LEU A 400 2.36 -8.19 12.35
C LEU A 400 1.79 -9.44 11.69
N LEU A 401 0.51 -9.36 11.35
CA LEU A 401 -0.20 -10.42 10.64
C LEU A 401 -0.98 -9.79 9.48
N THR A 402 -0.84 -10.32 8.28
CA THR A 402 -1.79 -10.04 7.22
C THR A 402 -2.35 -11.34 6.66
N ILE A 403 -3.66 -11.44 6.57
CA ILE A 403 -4.34 -12.54 5.90
C ILE A 403 -5.07 -12.00 4.67
N SER A 404 -5.00 -12.73 3.56
CA SER A 404 -5.50 -12.25 2.28
C SER A 404 -6.09 -13.35 1.42
N ASN A 405 -7.00 -12.95 0.53
CA ASN A 405 -7.45 -13.78 -0.58
C ASN A 405 -7.16 -13.06 -1.91
N ASP A 406 -5.98 -13.27 -2.44
CA ASP A 406 -5.52 -12.62 -3.67
C ASP A 406 -6.10 -13.25 -4.95
N ALA A 407 -7.00 -14.24 -4.83
CA ALA A 407 -7.67 -14.92 -5.96
C ALA A 407 -8.38 -13.94 -6.91
N TRP A 408 -8.90 -12.84 -6.37
CA TRP A 408 -9.55 -11.76 -7.13
C TRP A 408 -8.69 -11.14 -8.22
N PHE A 409 -7.36 -11.21 -8.10
CA PHE A 409 -6.41 -10.56 -9.00
C PHE A 409 -5.79 -11.52 -10.01
N GLY A 410 -6.07 -12.84 -9.90
CA GLY A 410 -5.56 -13.87 -10.80
C GLY A 410 -4.04 -13.83 -10.96
N THR A 411 -3.57 -14.03 -12.18
CA THR A 411 -2.14 -14.04 -12.55
C THR A 411 -1.58 -12.62 -12.81
N SER A 412 -2.31 -11.56 -12.46
CA SER A 412 -1.86 -10.18 -12.66
C SER A 412 -0.74 -9.77 -11.70
N ILE A 413 -0.23 -8.55 -11.88
CA ILE A 413 0.79 -7.97 -10.98
C ILE A 413 0.24 -7.55 -9.61
N GLY A 414 -1.09 -7.50 -9.44
CA GLY A 414 -1.75 -7.03 -8.21
C GLY A 414 -1.27 -7.73 -6.95
N PRO A 415 -1.28 -9.06 -6.86
CA PRO A 415 -0.83 -9.80 -5.68
C PRO A 415 0.64 -9.53 -5.31
N LEU A 416 1.51 -9.34 -6.29
CA LEU A 416 2.93 -9.09 -6.07
C LEU A 416 3.19 -7.65 -5.58
N GLN A 417 2.44 -6.68 -6.10
CA GLN A 417 2.43 -5.31 -5.56
C GLN A 417 1.88 -5.28 -4.13
N HIS A 418 0.82 -6.04 -3.85
CA HIS A 418 0.25 -6.18 -2.51
C HIS A 418 1.26 -6.78 -1.51
N LEU A 419 2.02 -7.81 -1.93
CA LEU A 419 3.13 -8.35 -1.15
C LEU A 419 4.21 -7.29 -0.88
N GLN A 420 4.61 -6.51 -1.88
CA GLN A 420 5.60 -5.45 -1.74
C GLN A 420 5.16 -4.38 -0.72
N MET A 421 3.86 -4.07 -0.67
CA MET A 421 3.33 -3.15 0.35
C MET A 421 3.40 -3.77 1.75
N ALA A 422 3.10 -5.05 1.90
CA ALA A 422 3.25 -5.76 3.17
C ALA A 422 4.71 -5.79 3.65
N GLN A 423 5.66 -6.00 2.74
CA GLN A 423 7.09 -5.92 3.03
C GLN A 423 7.49 -4.51 3.50
N MET A 424 6.95 -3.45 2.87
CA MET A 424 7.20 -2.08 3.30
C MET A 424 6.65 -1.84 4.72
N ARG A 425 5.49 -2.38 5.09
CA ARG A 425 4.94 -2.28 6.47
C ARG A 425 5.85 -2.93 7.49
N ALA A 426 6.40 -4.10 7.19
CA ALA A 426 7.36 -4.78 8.07
C ALA A 426 8.64 -3.94 8.28
N LEU A 427 9.19 -3.37 7.20
CA LEU A 427 10.35 -2.49 7.23
C LEU A 427 10.09 -1.21 8.04
N GLU A 428 8.99 -0.53 7.78
CA GLU A 428 8.59 0.69 8.50
C GLU A 428 8.44 0.47 9.99
N ALA A 429 7.89 -0.69 10.36
CA ALA A 429 7.63 -1.04 11.75
C ALA A 429 8.84 -1.69 12.46
N GLY A 430 9.82 -2.18 11.72
CA GLY A 430 10.89 -2.99 12.28
C GLY A 430 10.37 -4.27 12.95
N ARG A 431 9.35 -4.93 12.36
CA ARG A 431 8.69 -6.09 12.95
C ARG A 431 8.56 -7.23 11.96
N TRP A 432 8.63 -8.46 12.48
CA TRP A 432 8.26 -9.64 11.72
C TRP A 432 6.78 -9.61 11.35
N MET A 433 6.47 -10.02 10.12
CA MET A 433 5.10 -10.18 9.64
C MET A 433 4.88 -11.59 9.11
N VAL A 434 3.79 -12.21 9.57
CA VAL A 434 3.25 -13.43 8.97
C VAL A 434 2.21 -13.01 7.93
N ARG A 435 2.42 -13.39 6.68
CA ARG A 435 1.46 -13.20 5.61
C ARG A 435 0.88 -14.56 5.20
N GLY A 436 -0.39 -14.79 5.52
CA GLY A 436 -1.16 -15.97 5.10
C GLY A 436 -2.09 -15.62 3.94
N THR A 437 -1.94 -16.30 2.80
CA THR A 437 -2.80 -16.07 1.64
C THR A 437 -3.46 -17.36 1.18
N ASN A 438 -4.64 -17.24 0.54
CA ASN A 438 -5.31 -18.41 -0.03
C ASN A 438 -4.55 -18.97 -1.24
N ASN A 439 -4.20 -18.12 -2.22
CA ASN A 439 -3.51 -18.51 -3.45
C ASN A 439 -2.51 -17.46 -3.95
N GLY A 440 -2.30 -16.39 -3.17
CA GLY A 440 -1.24 -15.41 -3.39
C GLY A 440 0.11 -15.94 -2.92
N VAL A 441 1.01 -15.05 -2.53
CA VAL A 441 2.30 -15.40 -1.93
C VAL A 441 2.16 -15.44 -0.41
N THR A 442 2.15 -16.63 0.19
CA THR A 442 2.28 -16.80 1.64
C THR A 442 3.74 -16.65 2.03
N ALA A 443 4.04 -15.82 3.04
CA ALA A 443 5.43 -15.48 3.36
C ALA A 443 5.63 -15.13 4.83
N LEU A 444 6.86 -15.32 5.33
CA LEU A 444 7.38 -14.68 6.53
C LEU A 444 8.28 -13.53 6.08
N ILE A 445 8.00 -12.33 6.61
CA ILE A 445 8.71 -11.10 6.26
C ILE A 445 9.48 -10.62 7.48
N ASP A 446 10.78 -10.42 7.32
CA ASP A 446 11.65 -9.97 8.41
C ASP A 446 11.48 -8.47 8.73
N PRO A 447 12.04 -7.97 9.85
CA PRO A 447 11.95 -6.55 10.23
C PRO A 447 12.62 -5.58 9.24
N PHE A 448 13.33 -6.09 8.25
CA PHE A 448 13.94 -5.29 7.17
C PHE A 448 13.14 -5.34 5.87
N GLY A 449 11.93 -5.93 5.89
CA GLY A 449 11.06 -6.07 4.74
C GLY A 449 11.48 -7.16 3.74
N ARG A 450 12.37 -8.07 4.12
CA ARG A 450 12.85 -9.16 3.26
C ARG A 450 11.98 -10.39 3.43
N LEU A 451 11.80 -11.14 2.35
CA LEU A 451 11.14 -12.44 2.40
C LEU A 451 12.12 -13.47 2.97
N ALA A 452 11.86 -13.92 4.20
CA ALA A 452 12.67 -14.97 4.85
C ALA A 452 12.32 -16.34 4.27
N VAL A 453 11.02 -16.65 4.15
CA VAL A 453 10.49 -17.88 3.57
C VAL A 453 9.20 -17.55 2.83
N GLN A 454 8.89 -18.26 1.74
CA GLN A 454 7.64 -18.07 0.98
C GLN A 454 7.16 -19.33 0.30
N ILE A 455 5.84 -19.41 0.08
CA ILE A 455 5.19 -20.31 -0.89
C ILE A 455 4.77 -19.45 -2.10
N PRO A 456 5.10 -19.87 -3.33
CA PRO A 456 4.66 -19.18 -4.54
C PRO A 456 3.14 -19.17 -4.69
N GLN A 457 2.64 -18.28 -5.56
CA GLN A 457 1.24 -18.25 -5.94
C GLN A 457 0.76 -19.58 -6.54
N PHE A 458 -0.53 -19.86 -6.39
CA PHE A 458 -1.24 -20.97 -7.01
C PHE A 458 -0.73 -22.37 -6.62
N GLN A 459 -0.11 -22.48 -5.46
CA GLN A 459 0.32 -23.76 -4.88
C GLN A 459 -0.42 -24.01 -3.57
N GLN A 460 -0.88 -25.23 -3.35
CA GLN A 460 -1.32 -25.67 -2.03
C GLN A 460 -0.12 -26.08 -1.20
N GLY A 461 -0.09 -25.69 0.07
CA GLY A 461 1.00 -26.08 0.96
C GLY A 461 0.93 -25.46 2.33
N VAL A 462 1.92 -25.79 3.15
CA VAL A 462 2.15 -25.22 4.47
C VAL A 462 3.55 -24.62 4.51
N LEU A 463 3.63 -23.33 4.79
CA LEU A 463 4.88 -22.62 4.99
C LEU A 463 5.34 -22.81 6.43
N HIS A 464 6.56 -23.29 6.61
CA HIS A 464 7.21 -23.40 7.91
C HIS A 464 8.36 -22.39 8.03
N GLY A 465 8.51 -21.84 9.22
CA GLY A 465 9.61 -20.95 9.57
C GLY A 465 9.47 -20.39 10.97
N GLU A 466 10.29 -19.42 11.29
CA GLU A 466 10.29 -18.78 12.62
C GLU A 466 10.10 -17.27 12.48
N VAL A 467 9.36 -16.67 13.43
CA VAL A 467 9.25 -15.22 13.58
C VAL A 467 9.61 -14.85 15.01
N VAL A 468 10.28 -13.72 15.18
CA VAL A 468 10.68 -13.22 16.51
C VAL A 468 9.76 -12.07 16.88
N PRO A 469 9.03 -12.16 18.03
CA PRO A 469 8.31 -11.00 18.56
C PRO A 469 9.29 -9.86 18.85
N MET A 470 8.96 -8.64 18.42
CA MET A 470 9.83 -7.48 18.52
C MET A 470 9.27 -6.43 19.47
N GLN A 471 10.16 -5.67 20.13
CA GLN A 471 9.83 -4.52 20.97
C GLN A 471 10.64 -3.29 20.57
N GLY A 472 10.23 -2.12 21.06
CA GLY A 472 10.76 -0.84 20.64
C GLY A 472 9.96 -0.23 19.50
N LEU A 473 10.27 1.01 19.12
CA LEU A 473 9.56 1.76 18.10
C LEU A 473 10.56 2.37 17.12
N THR A 474 10.31 2.23 15.82
CA THR A 474 11.01 3.02 14.82
C THR A 474 10.62 4.50 14.97
N PRO A 475 11.42 5.45 14.49
CA PRO A 475 11.05 6.87 14.45
C PRO A 475 9.70 7.08 13.77
N TYR A 476 9.41 6.36 12.67
CA TYR A 476 8.12 6.44 12.00
C TYR A 476 6.96 5.96 12.88
N LEU A 477 7.07 4.85 13.59
CA LEU A 477 6.02 4.41 14.51
C LEU A 477 5.81 5.39 15.68
N LYS A 478 6.87 6.08 16.14
CA LYS A 478 6.81 7.04 17.23
C LYS A 478 6.15 8.35 16.85
N TRP A 479 6.52 8.90 15.68
CA TRP A 479 6.10 10.24 15.27
C TRP A 479 5.13 10.25 14.09
N ARG A 480 4.92 9.10 13.48
CA ARG A 480 4.06 8.92 12.32
C ARG A 480 4.49 9.83 11.16
N VAL A 481 3.55 10.24 10.34
CA VAL A 481 3.83 11.13 9.20
C VAL A 481 4.04 12.60 9.60
N TRP A 482 3.76 12.98 10.85
CA TRP A 482 3.70 14.38 11.27
C TRP A 482 4.97 15.18 11.00
N PRO A 483 6.21 14.71 11.29
CA PRO A 483 7.41 15.48 11.00
C PRO A 483 7.55 15.81 9.50
N LEU A 484 7.20 14.87 8.63
CA LEU A 484 7.27 15.07 7.18
C LEU A 484 6.14 15.98 6.67
N ALA A 485 4.94 15.85 7.22
CA ALA A 485 3.82 16.72 6.89
C ALA A 485 4.12 18.18 7.28
N ILE A 486 4.66 18.40 8.49
CA ILE A 486 5.09 19.74 8.97
C ILE A 486 6.22 20.26 8.08
N LEU A 487 7.26 19.46 7.80
CA LEU A 487 8.35 19.85 6.91
C LEU A 487 7.80 20.26 5.52
N SER A 488 6.91 19.47 4.94
CA SER A 488 6.29 19.78 3.66
C SER A 488 5.52 21.09 3.69
N ALA A 489 4.73 21.32 4.72
CA ALA A 489 4.00 22.58 4.92
C ALA A 489 4.95 23.76 5.05
N VAL A 490 6.01 23.65 5.86
CA VAL A 490 7.03 24.71 6.03
C VAL A 490 7.73 25.02 4.72
N LEU A 491 8.13 24.01 3.94
CA LEU A 491 8.77 24.21 2.64
C LEU A 491 7.85 24.91 1.66
N LEU A 492 6.56 24.57 1.64
CA LEU A 492 5.57 25.23 0.77
C LEU A 492 5.33 26.67 1.20
N VAL A 493 5.14 26.96 2.50
CA VAL A 493 4.99 28.31 3.01
C VAL A 493 6.25 29.15 2.70
N TRP A 494 7.43 28.62 2.98
CA TRP A 494 8.68 29.29 2.66
C TRP A 494 8.82 29.63 1.16
N ALA A 495 8.46 28.69 0.28
CA ALA A 495 8.49 28.91 -1.16
C ALA A 495 7.49 30.02 -1.58
N LEU A 496 6.30 30.08 -0.97
CA LEU A 496 5.30 31.14 -1.22
C LEU A 496 5.76 32.51 -0.73
N VAL A 497 6.30 32.60 0.49
CA VAL A 497 6.79 33.87 1.06
C VAL A 497 7.91 34.44 0.20
N ARG A 498 8.88 33.64 -0.18
CA ARG A 498 9.97 34.07 -1.08
C ARG A 498 9.46 34.59 -2.44
N ARG A 499 8.35 34.09 -2.94
CA ARG A 499 7.74 34.61 -4.18
C ARG A 499 7.20 36.03 -4.00
N ARG A 500 6.70 36.38 -2.81
CA ARG A 500 6.13 37.73 -2.52
C ARG A 500 7.22 38.77 -2.34
N THR A 501 8.38 38.42 -1.79
CA THR A 501 9.47 39.35 -1.46
C THR A 501 10.34 39.74 -2.67
N HIS A 502 10.17 39.09 -3.83
CA HIS A 502 10.89 39.43 -5.09
C HIS A 502 9.90 39.71 -6.23
N PRO A 503 9.21 40.85 -6.24
CA PRO A 503 8.13 41.16 -7.18
C PRO A 503 8.58 41.42 -8.63
N GLU A 504 9.87 41.61 -8.93
CA GLU A 504 10.37 41.80 -10.29
C GLU A 504 10.04 40.66 -11.25
N GLU A 505 9.70 39.49 -10.72
CA GLU A 505 9.32 38.30 -11.50
C GLU A 505 7.87 38.32 -11.99
N ARG A 506 7.00 39.22 -11.47
CA ARG A 506 5.58 39.31 -11.88
C ARG A 506 5.39 39.91 -13.27
N ARG A 507 6.35 40.69 -13.79
CA ARG A 507 6.18 41.48 -15.02
C ARG A 507 6.46 40.68 -16.30
N LEU A 508 6.89 39.43 -16.25
CA LEU A 508 7.27 38.65 -17.42
C LEU A 508 6.18 37.66 -17.89
N PHE A 509 5.05 37.56 -17.20
CA PHE A 509 3.97 36.61 -17.53
C PHE A 509 2.55 37.17 -17.24
N GLY A 510 2.36 38.48 -17.32
CA GLY A 510 1.06 39.14 -17.38
C GLY A 510 0.55 39.23 -18.80
#